data_4dc89c8b6d7c3e4b159da3f105051c8f
#
_entry.id   4dc89c8b6d7c3e4b159da3f105051c8f
#
_cell.length_a   1.000
_cell.length_b   1.000
_cell.length_c   1.000
_cell.angle_alpha   90.00
_cell.angle_beta   90.00
_cell.angle_gamma   90.00
#
_symmetry.space_group_name_H-M   'P 1'
#
loop_
_entity.id
_entity.type
_entity.pdbx_description
1 polymer ?
#
loop_
_entity_poly.entity_id
_entity_poly.type
_entity_poly.pdbx_seq_one_letter_code
_entity_poly.pdbx_strand_id
1 'polypeptide(L)'
;LNQKKILLRLDLNVPLSNGKITDTTRIDKILPTINFLLKNNAKIVILSHIGRPRGKVVNELSLKPICESLKNKLKKNIKFISKNIKEVNSIDLFDNYDEKIVILENLRFYEEEEKNDTEFAKHLASLADVYVNDAFSCSHRAHASTFEITKFIPSYAGLQLNLEIDALNKITSEIKKPITCIIGGSKISSKINIIKNLIPKFDNIIIVGGMANNVLKFKGHNIGKSIQEDNCDKIIEEIFSLSVKKNCKIIYPEDVTVG
;
A
#
# COMPACT_ATOMS: atom_id res chain seq x y z
N LEU A 1 -17.98 16.83 9.83
CA LEU A 1 -16.76 17.17 9.06
C LEU A 1 -16.83 18.60 8.47
N ASN A 2 -17.96 19.29 8.65
CA ASN A 2 -18.19 20.62 8.06
C ASN A 2 -17.02 21.59 8.36
N GLN A 3 -16.41 22.14 7.29
CA GLN A 3 -15.25 23.02 7.30
C GLN A 3 -13.98 22.50 7.99
N LYS A 4 -13.96 21.25 8.49
CA LYS A 4 -12.77 20.63 9.05
C LYS A 4 -11.72 20.41 7.97
N LYS A 5 -10.47 20.69 8.32
CA LYS A 5 -9.31 20.32 7.49
C LYS A 5 -8.98 18.86 7.73
N ILE A 6 -9.03 18.06 6.69
CA ILE A 6 -8.74 16.63 6.72
C ILE A 6 -7.41 16.37 6.03
N LEU A 7 -6.43 15.89 6.76
CA LEU A 7 -5.17 15.42 6.21
C LEU A 7 -5.37 13.98 5.70
N LEU A 8 -5.44 13.82 4.39
CA LEU A 8 -5.81 12.57 3.74
C LEU A 8 -4.59 11.90 3.13
N ARG A 9 -4.13 10.79 3.71
CA ARG A 9 -3.02 9.98 3.19
C ARG A 9 -3.52 8.97 2.17
N LEU A 10 -3.11 9.13 0.93
CA LEU A 10 -3.52 8.29 -0.20
C LEU A 10 -2.35 7.49 -0.76
N ASP A 11 -2.64 6.33 -1.35
CA ASP A 11 -1.70 5.60 -2.21
C ASP A 11 -1.90 6.03 -3.67
N LEU A 12 -1.10 7.01 -4.08
CA LEU A 12 -1.07 7.52 -5.45
C LEU A 12 0.23 7.13 -6.19
N ASN A 13 0.87 6.05 -5.74
CA ASN A 13 2.08 5.52 -6.38
C ASN A 13 1.71 4.76 -7.68
N VAL A 14 1.28 5.52 -8.67
CA VAL A 14 0.90 5.04 -10.01
C VAL A 14 2.11 4.93 -10.92
N PRO A 15 2.11 4.04 -11.94
CA PRO A 15 3.17 3.99 -12.92
C PRO A 15 3.17 5.24 -13.82
N LEU A 16 4.35 5.83 -14.00
CA LEU A 16 4.59 6.94 -14.89
C LEU A 16 5.50 6.51 -16.04
N SER A 17 5.19 6.95 -17.26
CA SER A 17 6.06 6.83 -18.42
C SER A 17 6.12 8.21 -19.12
N ASN A 18 7.33 8.75 -19.25
CA ASN A 18 7.55 10.09 -19.82
C ASN A 18 6.67 11.18 -19.20
N GLY A 19 6.54 11.16 -17.87
CA GLY A 19 5.70 12.12 -17.11
C GLY A 19 4.19 11.92 -17.25
N LYS A 20 3.73 10.87 -17.93
CA LYS A 20 2.31 10.55 -18.10
C LYS A 20 1.94 9.32 -17.27
N ILE A 21 0.75 9.37 -16.66
CA ILE A 21 0.19 8.23 -15.93
C ILE A 21 -0.27 7.18 -16.93
N THR A 22 0.20 5.94 -16.78
CA THR A 22 -0.15 4.82 -17.67
C THR A 22 -1.26 3.92 -17.10
N ASP A 23 -1.50 3.98 -15.78
CA ASP A 23 -2.58 3.27 -15.10
C ASP A 23 -3.18 4.15 -14.01
N THR A 24 -4.49 4.39 -14.06
CA THR A 24 -5.22 5.23 -13.11
C THR A 24 -5.96 4.44 -12.03
N THR A 25 -5.86 3.12 -11.98
CA THR A 25 -6.62 2.25 -11.08
C THR A 25 -6.54 2.71 -9.62
N ARG A 26 -5.36 3.09 -9.13
CA ARG A 26 -5.17 3.58 -7.76
C ARG A 26 -5.88 4.91 -7.52
N ILE A 27 -5.87 5.79 -8.53
CA ILE A 27 -6.57 7.08 -8.46
C ILE A 27 -8.08 6.85 -8.41
N ASP A 28 -8.60 5.92 -9.21
CA ASP A 28 -10.02 5.64 -9.25
C ASP A 28 -10.55 5.07 -7.94
N LYS A 29 -9.76 4.20 -7.29
CA LYS A 29 -10.11 3.57 -6.01
C LYS A 29 -10.24 4.56 -4.84
N ILE A 30 -9.54 5.69 -4.86
CA ILE A 30 -9.59 6.68 -3.77
C ILE A 30 -10.66 7.77 -3.98
N LEU A 31 -11.27 7.86 -5.14
CA LEU A 31 -12.31 8.86 -5.42
C LEU A 31 -13.51 8.76 -4.47
N PRO A 32 -13.99 7.58 -4.07
CA PRO A 32 -15.10 7.47 -3.10
C PRO A 32 -14.81 8.18 -1.78
N THR A 33 -13.61 8.04 -1.23
CA THR A 33 -13.21 8.72 0.01
C THR A 33 -13.17 10.23 -0.17
N ILE A 34 -12.58 10.72 -1.26
CA ILE A 34 -12.55 12.17 -1.56
C ILE A 34 -13.98 12.71 -1.69
N ASN A 35 -14.83 12.05 -2.46
CA ASN A 35 -16.21 12.46 -2.67
C ASN A 35 -17.03 12.45 -1.37
N PHE A 36 -16.83 11.45 -0.52
CA PHE A 36 -17.46 11.41 0.81
C PHE A 36 -17.07 12.63 1.66
N LEU A 37 -15.80 12.97 1.71
CA LEU A 37 -15.30 14.11 2.45
C LEU A 37 -15.86 15.44 1.91
N LEU A 38 -15.87 15.60 0.58
CA LEU A 38 -16.41 16.78 -0.10
C LEU A 38 -17.91 16.93 0.14
N LYS A 39 -18.69 15.84 0.08
CA LYS A 39 -20.13 15.83 0.37
C LYS A 39 -20.42 16.30 1.81
N ASN A 40 -19.50 16.04 2.73
CA ASN A 40 -19.58 16.49 4.11
C ASN A 40 -18.91 17.86 4.35
N ASN A 41 -18.67 18.62 3.27
CA ASN A 41 -18.10 19.97 3.30
C ASN A 41 -16.76 20.08 4.01
N ALA A 42 -15.92 19.04 3.94
CA ALA A 42 -14.56 19.08 4.46
C ALA A 42 -13.61 19.81 3.50
N LYS A 43 -12.51 20.36 4.06
CA LYS A 43 -11.33 20.83 3.32
C LYS A 43 -10.29 19.72 3.36
N ILE A 44 -9.74 19.33 2.22
CA ILE A 44 -8.89 18.14 2.08
C ILE A 44 -7.47 18.54 1.75
N VAL A 45 -6.51 18.08 2.56
CA VAL A 45 -5.07 18.20 2.31
C VAL A 45 -4.54 16.81 1.99
N ILE A 46 -4.23 16.56 0.73
CA ILE A 46 -3.78 15.25 0.26
C ILE A 46 -2.28 15.10 0.49
N LEU A 47 -1.91 14.02 1.16
CA LEU A 47 -0.55 13.50 1.31
C LEU A 47 -0.37 12.23 0.50
N SER A 48 0.69 12.14 -0.27
CA SER A 48 1.04 10.91 -0.96
C SER A 48 2.53 10.81 -1.26
N HIS A 49 2.91 9.70 -1.88
CA HIS A 49 4.24 9.49 -2.42
C HIS A 49 4.19 8.82 -3.78
N ILE A 50 5.25 8.98 -4.56
CA ILE A 50 5.49 8.25 -5.79
C ILE A 50 6.97 7.87 -5.88
N GLY A 51 7.23 6.64 -6.34
CA GLY A 51 8.58 6.13 -6.52
C GLY A 51 9.39 5.97 -5.22
N ARG A 52 10.71 6.01 -5.38
CA ARG A 52 11.69 5.88 -4.27
C ARG A 52 12.83 6.88 -4.42
N PRO A 53 12.58 8.17 -4.22
CA PRO A 53 13.59 9.24 -4.37
C PRO A 53 14.64 9.27 -3.25
N ARG A 54 14.42 8.54 -2.16
CA ARG A 54 15.38 8.41 -1.04
C ARG A 54 15.78 9.76 -0.43
N GLY A 55 14.80 10.59 -0.10
CA GLY A 55 15.01 11.88 0.54
C GLY A 55 15.56 12.96 -0.39
N LYS A 56 15.49 12.77 -1.71
CA LYS A 56 15.95 13.76 -2.70
C LYS A 56 14.81 14.25 -3.55
N VAL A 57 14.85 15.51 -3.94
CA VAL A 57 13.91 16.05 -4.92
C VAL A 57 14.26 15.50 -6.30
N VAL A 58 13.32 14.79 -6.91
CA VAL A 58 13.43 14.17 -8.24
C VAL A 58 12.22 14.63 -9.05
N ASN A 59 12.41 15.52 -10.02
CA ASN A 59 11.32 16.16 -10.76
C ASN A 59 10.38 15.18 -11.45
N GLU A 60 10.90 14.06 -11.96
CA GLU A 60 10.16 12.99 -12.61
C GLU A 60 9.22 12.25 -11.63
N LEU A 61 9.45 12.40 -10.33
CA LEU A 61 8.66 11.82 -9.25
C LEU A 61 7.80 12.87 -8.53
N SER A 62 7.53 14.02 -9.17
CA SER A 62 6.58 15.02 -8.66
C SER A 62 5.14 14.49 -8.72
N LEU A 63 4.33 14.88 -7.73
CA LEU A 63 2.89 14.59 -7.71
C LEU A 63 2.07 15.51 -8.63
N LYS A 64 2.69 16.45 -9.35
CA LYS A 64 2.00 17.37 -10.25
C LYS A 64 1.15 16.67 -11.33
N PRO A 65 1.64 15.64 -12.04
CA PRO A 65 0.81 14.92 -13.03
C PRO A 65 -0.41 14.25 -12.40
N ILE A 66 -0.27 13.78 -11.15
CA ILE A 66 -1.38 13.17 -10.39
C ILE A 66 -2.41 14.22 -9.99
N CYS A 67 -1.95 15.40 -9.58
CA CYS A 67 -2.83 16.55 -9.31
C CYS A 67 -3.71 16.87 -10.53
N GLU A 68 -3.13 16.96 -11.72
CA GLU A 68 -3.87 17.23 -12.96
C GLU A 68 -4.85 16.09 -13.30
N SER A 69 -4.47 14.83 -13.10
CA SER A 69 -5.38 13.69 -13.27
C SER A 69 -6.57 13.76 -12.31
N LEU A 70 -6.34 14.09 -11.04
CA LEU A 70 -7.41 14.26 -10.04
C LEU A 70 -8.34 15.42 -10.38
N LYS A 71 -7.81 16.58 -10.85
CA LYS A 71 -8.63 17.71 -11.32
C LYS A 71 -9.60 17.27 -12.40
N ASN A 72 -9.09 16.53 -13.41
CA ASN A 72 -9.88 16.07 -14.53
C ASN A 72 -10.98 15.07 -14.10
N LYS A 73 -10.64 14.11 -13.21
CA LYS A 73 -11.59 13.10 -12.75
C LYS A 73 -12.67 13.68 -11.82
N LEU A 74 -12.28 14.56 -10.91
CA LEU A 74 -13.20 15.18 -9.96
C LEU A 74 -13.96 16.37 -10.55
N LYS A 75 -13.50 16.92 -11.68
CA LYS A 75 -14.00 18.18 -12.27
C LYS A 75 -14.01 19.31 -11.23
N LYS A 76 -12.97 19.40 -10.45
CA LYS A 76 -12.81 20.39 -9.38
C LYS A 76 -11.43 21.02 -9.43
N ASN A 77 -11.34 22.27 -8.98
CA ASN A 77 -10.05 22.89 -8.78
C ASN A 77 -9.30 22.24 -7.61
N ILE A 78 -8.01 21.94 -7.81
CA ILE A 78 -7.12 21.39 -6.80
C ILE A 78 -5.84 22.22 -6.82
N LYS A 79 -5.49 22.79 -5.69
CA LYS A 79 -4.23 23.53 -5.55
C LYS A 79 -3.08 22.53 -5.34
N PHE A 80 -2.04 22.66 -6.17
CA PHE A 80 -0.80 21.92 -5.98
C PHE A 80 0.22 22.79 -5.26
N ILE A 81 0.75 22.33 -4.13
CA ILE A 81 1.78 23.02 -3.37
C ILE A 81 3.11 22.30 -3.61
N SER A 82 3.98 22.94 -4.41
CA SER A 82 5.35 22.50 -4.70
C SER A 82 6.40 23.08 -3.75
N LYS A 83 5.99 23.99 -2.85
CA LYS A 83 6.83 24.56 -1.81
C LYS A 83 7.32 23.44 -0.87
N ASN A 84 8.48 23.65 -0.25
CA ASN A 84 8.99 22.76 0.79
C ASN A 84 7.92 22.51 1.87
N ILE A 85 7.53 21.24 2.05
CA ILE A 85 6.46 20.88 2.98
C ILE A 85 6.75 21.36 4.40
N LYS A 86 8.00 21.40 4.84
CA LYS A 86 8.41 21.90 6.16
C LYS A 86 8.15 23.39 6.38
N GLU A 87 7.92 24.13 5.30
CA GLU A 87 7.63 25.57 5.31
C GLU A 87 6.16 25.90 5.06
N VAL A 88 5.32 24.86 4.84
CA VAL A 88 3.88 25.03 4.63
C VAL A 88 3.19 25.18 5.98
N ASN A 89 2.39 26.23 6.13
CA ASN A 89 1.55 26.41 7.30
C ASN A 89 0.07 26.16 6.98
N SER A 90 -0.70 25.83 8.01
CA SER A 90 -2.13 25.56 7.87
C SER A 90 -2.94 26.71 7.25
N ILE A 91 -2.46 27.96 7.39
CA ILE A 91 -3.11 29.16 6.80
C ILE A 91 -2.80 29.29 5.30
N ASP A 92 -1.68 28.76 4.82
CA ASP A 92 -1.24 28.86 3.41
C ASP A 92 -1.91 27.83 2.50
N LEU A 93 -2.64 26.88 3.08
CA LEU A 93 -3.18 25.73 2.34
C LEU A 93 -4.30 26.13 1.38
N PHE A 94 -5.19 27.04 1.80
CA PHE A 94 -6.37 27.42 1.05
C PHE A 94 -6.40 28.94 0.87
N ASP A 95 -6.34 29.41 -0.39
CA ASP A 95 -6.28 30.84 -0.71
C ASP A 95 -7.64 31.52 -0.53
N ASN A 96 -8.73 30.75 -0.68
CA ASN A 96 -10.08 31.27 -0.54
C ASN A 96 -11.04 30.21 0.04
N TYR A 97 -12.26 30.67 0.35
CA TYR A 97 -13.29 29.81 0.95
C TYR A 97 -13.72 28.65 0.05
N ASP A 98 -13.70 28.84 -1.26
CA ASP A 98 -14.19 27.87 -2.24
C ASP A 98 -13.17 26.76 -2.55
N GLU A 99 -11.90 26.97 -2.21
CA GLU A 99 -10.90 25.91 -2.30
C GLU A 99 -11.19 24.79 -1.29
N LYS A 100 -11.35 23.58 -1.81
CA LYS A 100 -11.68 22.42 -0.98
C LYS A 100 -10.60 21.35 -0.97
N ILE A 101 -9.69 21.36 -1.94
CA ILE A 101 -8.67 20.30 -2.10
C ILE A 101 -7.32 20.92 -2.39
N VAL A 102 -6.35 20.51 -1.60
CA VAL A 102 -4.93 20.80 -1.78
C VAL A 102 -4.16 19.51 -1.85
N ILE A 103 -3.16 19.40 -2.70
CA ILE A 103 -2.20 18.29 -2.72
C ILE A 103 -0.80 18.83 -2.45
N LEU A 104 -0.10 18.24 -1.50
CA LEU A 104 1.30 18.55 -1.21
C LEU A 104 2.22 17.73 -2.13
N GLU A 105 3.46 18.18 -2.27
CA GLU A 105 4.48 17.49 -3.04
C GLU A 105 4.86 16.14 -2.38
N ASN A 106 5.56 15.30 -3.12
CA ASN A 106 5.96 13.95 -2.76
C ASN A 106 6.66 13.86 -1.39
N LEU A 107 6.01 13.20 -0.43
CA LEU A 107 6.53 13.02 0.93
C LEU A 107 7.91 12.36 0.96
N ARG A 108 8.22 11.50 0.01
CA ARG A 108 9.50 10.80 -0.05
C ARG A 108 10.66 11.64 -0.56
N PHE A 109 10.42 12.92 -0.89
CA PHE A 109 11.50 13.89 -1.06
C PHE A 109 12.17 14.26 0.27
N TYR A 110 11.57 13.85 1.38
CA TYR A 110 12.05 14.09 2.75
C TYR A 110 12.50 12.76 3.36
N GLU A 111 13.74 12.70 3.83
CA GLU A 111 14.27 11.50 4.52
C GLU A 111 13.49 11.20 5.79
N GLU A 112 12.97 12.25 6.44
CA GLU A 112 12.21 12.18 7.67
C GLU A 112 10.93 11.34 7.53
N GLU A 113 10.35 11.27 6.32
CA GLU A 113 9.18 10.41 6.05
C GLU A 113 9.52 8.94 6.31
N GLU A 114 10.59 8.42 5.66
CA GLU A 114 10.96 7.00 5.79
C GLU A 114 11.68 6.68 7.11
N LYS A 115 12.25 7.69 7.78
CA LYS A 115 12.86 7.57 9.11
C LYS A 115 11.85 7.60 10.26
N ASN A 116 10.57 7.79 9.94
CA ASN A 116 9.50 7.93 10.95
C ASN A 116 9.76 9.07 11.94
N ASP A 117 10.23 10.20 11.42
CA ASP A 117 10.68 11.34 12.23
C ASP A 117 9.51 12.02 12.95
N THR A 118 9.71 12.27 14.24
CA THR A 118 8.67 12.82 15.12
C THR A 118 8.36 14.27 14.81
N GLU A 119 9.36 15.11 14.54
CA GLU A 119 9.12 16.55 14.29
C GLU A 119 8.46 16.77 12.92
N PHE A 120 8.85 15.98 11.92
CA PHE A 120 8.16 15.98 10.63
C PHE A 120 6.71 15.54 10.75
N ALA A 121 6.43 14.50 11.54
CA ALA A 121 5.07 14.02 11.80
C ALA A 121 4.22 15.06 12.55
N LYS A 122 4.77 15.74 13.55
CA LYS A 122 4.11 16.86 14.25
C LYS A 122 3.79 17.99 13.31
N HIS A 123 4.75 18.36 12.44
CA HIS A 123 4.54 19.40 11.44
C HIS A 123 3.40 19.02 10.50
N LEU A 124 3.39 17.81 9.94
CA LEU A 124 2.28 17.33 9.10
C LEU A 124 0.94 17.37 9.85
N ALA A 125 0.92 16.91 11.10
CA ALA A 125 -0.29 16.93 11.93
C ALA A 125 -0.83 18.34 12.18
N SER A 126 0.04 19.36 12.28
CA SER A 126 -0.36 20.75 12.48
C SER A 126 -1.10 21.39 11.29
N LEU A 127 -1.07 20.73 10.13
CA LEU A 127 -1.71 21.23 8.91
C LEU A 127 -3.23 21.03 8.87
N ALA A 128 -3.78 20.15 9.74
CA ALA A 128 -5.19 19.80 9.69
C ALA A 128 -5.79 19.51 11.08
N ASP A 129 -7.09 19.28 11.14
CA ASP A 129 -7.83 18.98 12.37
C ASP A 129 -7.96 17.47 12.61
N VAL A 130 -7.92 16.68 11.52
CA VAL A 130 -8.16 15.23 11.52
C VAL A 130 -7.29 14.57 10.45
N TYR A 131 -6.75 13.41 10.76
CA TYR A 131 -6.01 12.58 9.82
C TYR A 131 -6.85 11.39 9.36
N VAL A 132 -6.81 11.10 8.07
CA VAL A 132 -7.44 9.92 7.47
C VAL A 132 -6.40 9.15 6.67
N ASN A 133 -6.16 7.90 7.05
CA ASN A 133 -5.32 6.99 6.28
C ASN A 133 -6.19 6.18 5.30
N ASP A 134 -5.94 6.34 4.01
CA ASP A 134 -6.58 5.57 2.94
C ASP A 134 -5.54 4.89 2.02
N ALA A 135 -4.37 4.61 2.57
CA ALA A 135 -3.22 4.04 1.88
C ALA A 135 -2.83 2.66 2.46
N PHE A 136 -3.69 1.65 2.28
CA PHE A 136 -3.50 0.30 2.82
C PHE A 136 -2.11 -0.27 2.48
N SER A 137 -1.65 -0.14 1.23
CA SER A 137 -0.36 -0.68 0.77
C SER A 137 0.86 -0.12 1.51
N CYS A 138 0.72 1.02 2.19
CA CYS A 138 1.77 1.68 2.96
C CYS A 138 1.63 1.47 4.47
N SER A 139 0.47 1.01 4.95
CA SER A 139 0.12 0.96 6.38
C SER A 139 0.96 -0.04 7.19
N HIS A 140 1.66 -0.97 6.52
CA HIS A 140 2.60 -1.90 7.15
C HIS A 140 3.96 -1.27 7.49
N ARG A 141 4.19 0.00 7.13
CA ARG A 141 5.46 0.70 7.34
C ARG A 141 5.34 1.75 8.43
N ALA A 142 6.30 1.77 9.34
CA ALA A 142 6.43 2.85 10.31
C ALA A 142 7.09 4.06 9.63
N HIS A 143 6.27 4.90 8.97
CA HIS A 143 6.69 6.16 8.36
C HIS A 143 6.02 7.34 9.07
N ALA A 144 6.61 8.54 8.99
CA ALA A 144 6.10 9.73 9.65
C ALA A 144 4.63 10.01 9.31
N SER A 145 4.24 9.90 8.03
CA SER A 145 2.88 10.16 7.56
C SER A 145 1.88 9.00 7.74
N THR A 146 2.32 7.82 8.22
CA THR A 146 1.44 6.66 8.38
C THR A 146 1.36 6.17 9.82
N PHE A 147 2.46 6.25 10.57
CA PHE A 147 2.56 5.75 11.94
C PHE A 147 2.74 6.89 12.95
N GLU A 148 3.84 7.66 12.88
CA GLU A 148 4.17 8.65 13.91
C GLU A 148 3.10 9.74 14.01
N ILE A 149 2.53 10.16 12.89
CA ILE A 149 1.50 11.20 12.83
C ILE A 149 0.27 10.89 13.69
N THR A 150 -0.08 9.60 13.84
CA THR A 150 -1.27 9.17 14.60
C THR A 150 -1.18 9.50 16.09
N LYS A 151 0.01 9.83 16.60
CA LYS A 151 0.24 10.25 17.98
C LYS A 151 -0.14 11.71 18.24
N PHE A 152 -0.30 12.52 17.20
CA PHE A 152 -0.43 13.97 17.30
C PHE A 152 -1.76 14.53 16.80
N ILE A 153 -2.58 13.71 16.13
CA ILE A 153 -3.84 14.13 15.52
C ILE A 153 -4.88 13.00 15.59
N PRO A 154 -6.16 13.27 15.83
CA PRO A 154 -7.23 12.27 15.73
C PRO A 154 -7.21 11.57 14.38
N SER A 155 -7.12 10.23 14.37
CA SER A 155 -6.80 9.44 13.20
C SER A 155 -7.87 8.40 12.91
N TYR A 156 -8.26 8.27 11.64
CA TYR A 156 -9.32 7.38 11.16
C TYR A 156 -8.89 6.67 9.88
N ALA A 157 -9.55 5.54 9.60
CA ALA A 157 -9.41 4.83 8.33
C ALA A 157 -10.29 5.48 7.24
N GLY A 158 -9.79 5.56 6.02
CA GLY A 158 -10.55 5.90 4.84
C GLY A 158 -11.38 4.72 4.32
N LEU A 159 -12.26 4.99 3.34
CA LEU A 159 -13.17 3.96 2.83
C LEU A 159 -12.43 2.83 2.12
N GLN A 160 -11.38 3.14 1.35
CA GLN A 160 -10.58 2.11 0.68
C GLN A 160 -9.80 1.25 1.69
N LEU A 161 -9.23 1.87 2.73
CA LEU A 161 -8.55 1.14 3.80
C LEU A 161 -9.50 0.18 4.51
N ASN A 162 -10.73 0.62 4.82
CA ASN A 162 -11.74 -0.24 5.43
C ASN A 162 -12.11 -1.42 4.53
N LEU A 163 -12.30 -1.20 3.22
CA LEU A 163 -12.60 -2.27 2.27
C LEU A 163 -11.50 -3.35 2.25
N GLU A 164 -10.23 -2.95 2.29
CA GLU A 164 -9.10 -3.88 2.33
C GLU A 164 -9.07 -4.66 3.65
N ILE A 165 -9.33 -3.99 4.79
CA ILE A 165 -9.40 -4.63 6.11
C ILE A 165 -10.56 -5.63 6.16
N ASP A 166 -11.74 -5.25 5.67
CA ASP A 166 -12.92 -6.11 5.64
C ASP A 166 -12.69 -7.34 4.74
N ALA A 167 -12.03 -7.15 3.59
CA ALA A 167 -11.67 -8.26 2.71
C ALA A 167 -10.72 -9.24 3.42
N LEU A 168 -9.70 -8.73 4.12
CA LEU A 168 -8.78 -9.56 4.90
C LEU A 168 -9.47 -10.28 6.05
N ASN A 169 -10.37 -9.62 6.77
CA ASN A 169 -11.13 -10.23 7.87
C ASN A 169 -11.98 -11.40 7.36
N LYS A 170 -12.61 -11.26 6.20
CA LYS A 170 -13.39 -12.36 5.59
C LYS A 170 -12.56 -13.61 5.31
N ILE A 171 -11.30 -13.45 4.88
CA ILE A 171 -10.42 -14.58 4.57
C ILE A 171 -9.59 -15.08 5.75
N THR A 172 -9.57 -14.37 6.87
CA THR A 172 -8.77 -14.73 8.05
C THR A 172 -9.61 -15.13 9.27
N SER A 173 -10.80 -14.54 9.44
CA SER A 173 -11.65 -14.72 10.61
C SER A 173 -13.02 -15.30 10.28
N GLU A 174 -13.60 -14.95 9.13
CA GLU A 174 -14.94 -15.40 8.68
C GLU A 174 -14.81 -16.43 7.54
N ILE A 175 -13.94 -17.42 7.70
CA ILE A 175 -13.56 -18.35 6.64
C ILE A 175 -14.77 -19.21 6.22
N LYS A 176 -15.15 -19.09 4.95
CA LYS A 176 -16.12 -20.00 4.29
C LYS A 176 -15.35 -21.05 3.50
N LYS A 177 -15.53 -22.30 3.87
CA LYS A 177 -14.91 -23.43 3.18
C LYS A 177 -15.78 -23.93 2.00
N PRO A 178 -15.21 -24.47 0.92
CA PRO A 178 -13.76 -24.67 0.72
C PRO A 178 -13.04 -23.35 0.38
N ILE A 179 -11.81 -23.19 0.89
CA ILE A 179 -10.99 -22.01 0.62
C ILE A 179 -9.61 -22.41 0.12
N THR A 180 -9.13 -21.73 -0.92
CA THR A 180 -7.83 -21.97 -1.54
C THR A 180 -7.02 -20.68 -1.54
N CYS A 181 -5.75 -20.77 -1.14
CA CYS A 181 -4.77 -19.70 -1.27
C CYS A 181 -3.81 -19.98 -2.41
N ILE A 182 -3.50 -18.99 -3.24
CA ILE A 182 -2.40 -19.02 -4.19
C ILE A 182 -1.29 -18.14 -3.66
N ILE A 183 -0.11 -18.70 -3.47
CA ILE A 183 1.06 -17.97 -2.95
C ILE A 183 2.26 -18.17 -3.87
N GLY A 184 2.91 -17.06 -4.23
CA GLY A 184 4.07 -17.07 -5.10
C GLY A 184 5.13 -16.05 -4.66
N GLY A 185 6.30 -16.17 -5.25
CA GLY A 185 7.44 -15.29 -5.00
C GLY A 185 8.74 -15.94 -5.42
N SER A 186 9.86 -15.23 -5.26
CA SER A 186 11.19 -15.75 -5.57
C SER A 186 11.79 -16.63 -4.46
N LYS A 187 11.47 -16.31 -3.17
CA LYS A 187 12.07 -16.97 -1.99
C LYS A 187 11.01 -17.55 -1.06
N ILE A 188 11.08 -18.86 -0.82
CA ILE A 188 10.16 -19.55 0.07
C ILE A 188 10.43 -19.21 1.55
N SER A 189 11.70 -19.00 1.93
CA SER A 189 12.10 -18.63 3.29
C SER A 189 11.43 -17.34 3.77
N SER A 190 11.27 -16.36 2.88
CA SER A 190 10.62 -15.09 3.22
C SER A 190 9.11 -15.21 3.49
N LYS A 191 8.49 -16.32 3.10
CA LYS A 191 7.04 -16.57 3.19
C LYS A 191 6.66 -17.70 4.15
N ILE A 192 7.65 -18.38 4.76
CA ILE A 192 7.41 -19.55 5.61
C ILE A 192 6.40 -19.27 6.73
N ASN A 193 6.51 -18.13 7.42
CA ASN A 193 5.62 -17.78 8.52
C ASN A 193 4.18 -17.52 8.03
N ILE A 194 4.03 -16.91 6.85
CA ILE A 194 2.72 -16.70 6.22
C ILE A 194 2.10 -18.05 5.88
N ILE A 195 2.85 -18.95 5.20
CA ILE A 195 2.37 -20.29 4.81
C ILE A 195 1.95 -21.08 6.05
N LYS A 196 2.77 -21.10 7.11
CA LYS A 196 2.44 -21.78 8.36
C LYS A 196 1.16 -21.23 9.03
N ASN A 197 0.92 -19.93 8.94
CA ASN A 197 -0.29 -19.31 9.48
C ASN A 197 -1.54 -19.59 8.63
N LEU A 198 -1.37 -19.84 7.33
CA LEU A 198 -2.47 -20.15 6.42
C LEU A 198 -2.86 -21.63 6.47
N ILE A 199 -1.91 -22.56 6.57
CA ILE A 199 -2.16 -24.01 6.58
C ILE A 199 -3.30 -24.44 7.52
N PRO A 200 -3.40 -23.96 8.79
CA PRO A 200 -4.49 -24.37 9.68
C PRO A 200 -5.87 -23.85 9.26
N LYS A 201 -5.93 -22.87 8.37
CA LYS A 201 -7.14 -22.12 8.02
C LYS A 201 -7.68 -22.49 6.63
N PHE A 202 -6.81 -22.94 5.72
CA PHE A 202 -7.13 -23.16 4.32
C PHE A 202 -7.21 -24.64 3.98
N ASP A 203 -8.05 -25.00 3.01
CA ASP A 203 -8.15 -26.38 2.52
C ASP A 203 -7.05 -26.67 1.50
N ASN A 204 -6.68 -25.67 0.67
CA ASN A 204 -5.62 -25.81 -0.32
C ASN A 204 -4.70 -24.60 -0.30
N ILE A 205 -3.40 -24.83 -0.50
CA ILE A 205 -2.42 -23.78 -0.78
C ILE A 205 -1.70 -24.17 -2.08
N ILE A 206 -1.82 -23.32 -3.11
CA ILE A 206 -1.16 -23.47 -4.40
C ILE A 206 0.12 -22.64 -4.37
N ILE A 207 1.27 -23.30 -4.51
CA ILE A 207 2.58 -22.64 -4.55
C ILE A 207 2.98 -22.44 -6.00
N VAL A 208 3.30 -21.16 -6.37
CA VAL A 208 3.64 -20.77 -7.74
C VAL A 208 4.93 -19.93 -7.81
N GLY A 209 5.39 -19.67 -9.04
CA GLY A 209 6.59 -18.84 -9.29
C GLY A 209 7.87 -19.51 -8.80
N GLY A 210 8.90 -18.73 -8.48
CA GLY A 210 10.21 -19.23 -8.02
C GLY A 210 10.13 -20.12 -6.77
N MET A 211 9.12 -19.92 -5.93
CA MET A 211 8.88 -20.80 -4.78
C MET A 211 8.50 -22.22 -5.20
N ALA A 212 7.76 -22.37 -6.32
CA ALA A 212 7.41 -23.69 -6.84
C ALA A 212 8.65 -24.45 -7.33
N ASN A 213 9.63 -23.76 -7.89
CA ASN A 213 10.90 -24.39 -8.32
C ASN A 213 11.63 -25.06 -7.14
N ASN A 214 11.60 -24.41 -5.96
CA ASN A 214 12.19 -25.03 -4.75
C ASN A 214 11.45 -26.29 -4.34
N VAL A 215 10.12 -26.31 -4.45
CA VAL A 215 9.32 -27.51 -4.15
C VAL A 215 9.61 -28.61 -5.18
N LEU A 216 9.68 -28.29 -6.47
CA LEU A 216 10.02 -29.24 -7.52
C LEU A 216 11.42 -29.85 -7.32
N LYS A 217 12.42 -29.03 -6.99
CA LYS A 217 13.78 -29.49 -6.67
C LYS A 217 13.76 -30.44 -5.45
N PHE A 218 13.08 -30.06 -4.38
CA PHE A 218 12.92 -30.89 -3.19
C PHE A 218 12.26 -32.27 -3.51
N LYS A 219 11.36 -32.28 -4.49
CA LYS A 219 10.73 -33.53 -4.99
C LYS A 219 11.61 -34.32 -5.97
N GLY A 220 12.83 -33.86 -6.23
CA GLY A 220 13.79 -34.54 -7.09
C GLY A 220 13.72 -34.20 -8.58
N HIS A 221 12.92 -33.16 -8.95
CA HIS A 221 12.87 -32.69 -10.34
C HIS A 221 14.08 -31.84 -10.69
N ASN A 222 14.57 -31.95 -11.93
CA ASN A 222 15.61 -31.07 -12.46
C ASN A 222 14.97 -29.75 -12.90
N ILE A 223 15.33 -28.65 -12.23
CA ILE A 223 14.81 -27.30 -12.51
C ILE A 223 15.76 -26.46 -13.40
N GLY A 224 16.84 -27.04 -13.91
CA GLY A 224 17.79 -26.36 -14.81
C GLY A 224 18.37 -25.08 -14.19
N LYS A 225 18.28 -23.96 -14.96
CA LYS A 225 18.74 -22.63 -14.54
C LYS A 225 17.62 -21.78 -13.89
N SER A 226 16.47 -22.38 -13.57
CA SER A 226 15.36 -21.64 -12.97
C SER A 226 15.73 -21.04 -11.61
N ILE A 227 15.12 -19.89 -11.30
CA ILE A 227 15.33 -19.21 -10.01
C ILE A 227 14.98 -20.17 -8.88
N GLN A 228 15.87 -20.32 -7.94
CA GLN A 228 15.72 -21.13 -6.73
C GLN A 228 16.38 -20.44 -5.53
N GLU A 229 16.08 -20.92 -4.35
CA GLU A 229 16.73 -20.57 -3.10
C GLU A 229 17.47 -21.80 -2.56
N ASP A 230 18.72 -21.63 -2.11
CA ASP A 230 19.50 -22.72 -1.55
C ASP A 230 19.10 -23.01 -0.10
N ASN A 231 19.39 -24.24 0.36
CA ASN A 231 19.21 -24.68 1.74
C ASN A 231 17.76 -24.54 2.28
N CYS A 232 16.74 -24.66 1.43
CA CYS A 232 15.34 -24.54 1.82
C CYS A 232 14.63 -25.87 2.09
N ASP A 233 15.31 -27.01 1.98
CA ASP A 233 14.71 -28.35 2.09
C ASP A 233 14.00 -28.57 3.44
N LYS A 234 14.62 -28.18 4.54
CA LYS A 234 14.00 -28.22 5.89
C LYS A 234 12.73 -27.39 5.99
N ILE A 235 12.72 -26.24 5.34
CA ILE A 235 11.56 -25.34 5.31
C ILE A 235 10.41 -26.00 4.56
N ILE A 236 10.71 -26.63 3.43
CA ILE A 236 9.73 -27.32 2.59
C ILE A 236 9.18 -28.56 3.31
N GLU A 237 10.06 -29.35 3.93
CA GLU A 237 9.68 -30.52 4.74
C GLU A 237 8.73 -30.12 5.88
N GLU A 238 9.02 -29.00 6.57
CA GLU A 238 8.17 -28.49 7.64
C GLU A 238 6.79 -28.04 7.13
N ILE A 239 6.74 -27.40 5.96
CA ILE A 239 5.47 -27.01 5.31
C ILE A 239 4.63 -28.24 5.01
N PHE A 240 5.22 -29.27 4.37
CA PHE A 240 4.49 -30.49 4.04
C PHE A 240 4.04 -31.26 5.28
N SER A 241 4.91 -31.40 6.29
CA SER A 241 4.57 -32.05 7.56
C SER A 241 3.40 -31.36 8.26
N LEU A 242 3.42 -30.02 8.31
CA LEU A 242 2.34 -29.25 8.90
C LEU A 242 1.05 -29.36 8.08
N SER A 243 1.14 -29.38 6.75
CA SER A 243 -0.02 -29.48 5.87
C SER A 243 -0.77 -30.80 6.05
N VAL A 244 -0.05 -31.91 6.15
CA VAL A 244 -0.63 -33.24 6.45
C VAL A 244 -1.30 -33.23 7.83
N LYS A 245 -0.62 -32.70 8.86
CA LYS A 245 -1.16 -32.63 10.24
C LYS A 245 -2.45 -31.78 10.32
N LYS A 246 -2.60 -30.78 9.46
CA LYS A 246 -3.73 -29.84 9.46
C LYS A 246 -4.77 -30.09 8.38
N ASN A 247 -4.61 -31.19 7.60
CA ASN A 247 -5.48 -31.55 6.49
C ASN A 247 -5.62 -30.43 5.44
N CYS A 248 -4.51 -29.76 5.12
CA CYS A 248 -4.41 -28.74 4.08
C CYS A 248 -3.60 -29.28 2.90
N LYS A 249 -4.15 -29.28 1.69
CA LYS A 249 -3.46 -29.78 0.49
C LYS A 249 -2.48 -28.73 -0.03
N ILE A 250 -1.20 -29.08 -0.13
CA ILE A 250 -0.20 -28.27 -0.85
C ILE A 250 -0.19 -28.72 -2.31
N ILE A 251 -0.45 -27.77 -3.20
CA ILE A 251 -0.49 -27.96 -4.65
C ILE A 251 0.66 -27.18 -5.26
N TYR A 252 1.41 -27.77 -6.14
CA TYR A 252 2.50 -27.16 -6.90
C TYR A 252 2.43 -27.64 -8.35
N PRO A 253 3.07 -26.96 -9.32
CA PRO A 253 3.02 -27.35 -10.73
C PRO A 253 3.54 -28.77 -10.95
N GLU A 254 2.86 -29.53 -11.81
CA GLU A 254 3.31 -30.82 -12.31
C GLU A 254 4.13 -30.65 -13.58
N ASP A 255 3.86 -29.59 -14.34
CA ASP A 255 4.54 -29.21 -15.57
C ASP A 255 4.70 -27.70 -15.69
N VAL A 256 5.68 -27.24 -16.44
CA VAL A 256 5.99 -25.82 -16.64
C VAL A 256 6.39 -25.54 -18.10
N THR A 257 5.98 -24.39 -18.61
CA THR A 257 6.50 -23.90 -19.89
C THR A 257 7.85 -23.23 -19.65
N VAL A 258 8.86 -23.66 -20.39
CA VAL A 258 10.22 -23.11 -20.35
C VAL A 258 10.50 -22.31 -21.64
N GLY A 259 11.30 -21.24 -21.52
CA GLY A 259 11.76 -20.42 -22.64
C GLY A 259 13.26 -20.54 -22.86
#